data_d7b744c7a48e3bbaab049843216c4b1f
#
_entry.id   d7b744c7a48e3bbaab049843216c4b1f
#
_cell.length_a   1.000
_cell.length_b   1.000
_cell.length_c   1.000
_cell.angle_alpha   90.00
_cell.angle_beta   90.00
_cell.angle_gamma   90.00
#
_symmetry.space_group_name_H-M   'P 1'
#
loop_
_entity.id
_entity.type
_entity.pdbx_description
1 polymer ?
#
loop_
_entity_poly.entity_id
_entity_poly.type
_entity_poly.pdbx_seq_one_letter_code
_entity_poly.pdbx_strand_id
1 'polypeptide(L)'
;MKGNGNKNTPTTYNFTDKKLLSGKYNYRIKQIDFNGNFEYFSLNGVAKIDNSNNIVLHQNYPNPFNPVTNIDYDLSMDSKVTLKAYDISGREVLTLVNEQQKAGFYTVKFDATNLSSGTYFYKLMTNSNGNNSVITKKMIIIK
;
A
#
# COMPACT_ATOMS: atom_id res chain seq x y z
N MET A 1 -19.86 9.07 -1.51
CA MET A 1 -20.81 8.49 -0.52
C MET A 1 -22.18 9.03 -0.84
N LYS A 2 -23.22 8.19 -0.88
CA LYS A 2 -24.60 8.63 -1.17
C LYS A 2 -25.26 9.09 0.13
N GLY A 3 -25.85 10.29 0.14
CA GLY A 3 -26.58 10.81 1.29
C GLY A 3 -27.92 10.11 1.48
N ASN A 4 -28.48 10.13 2.69
CA ASN A 4 -29.74 9.46 3.06
C ASN A 4 -31.01 10.34 2.83
N GLY A 5 -30.90 11.40 2.02
CA GLY A 5 -32.02 12.31 1.77
C GLY A 5 -32.39 13.18 3.01
N ASN A 6 -33.59 13.79 2.97
CA ASN A 6 -34.09 14.60 4.10
C ASN A 6 -34.59 13.69 5.24
N LYS A 7 -33.86 13.67 6.32
CA LYS A 7 -34.25 13.01 7.58
C LYS A 7 -34.18 13.98 8.75
N ASN A 8 -35.14 13.87 9.66
CA ASN A 8 -35.18 14.69 10.89
C ASN A 8 -34.26 14.14 12.00
N THR A 9 -33.52 13.07 11.71
CA THR A 9 -32.58 12.45 12.67
C THR A 9 -31.16 12.58 12.14
N PRO A 10 -30.16 12.92 12.99
CA PRO A 10 -28.76 12.95 12.60
C PRO A 10 -28.31 11.62 12.03
N THR A 11 -27.60 11.65 10.91
CA THR A 11 -27.00 10.46 10.30
C THR A 11 -25.49 10.58 10.34
N THR A 12 -24.82 9.57 10.91
CA THR A 12 -23.36 9.54 10.96
C THR A 12 -22.81 8.87 9.71
N TYR A 13 -21.86 9.52 9.06
CA TYR A 13 -21.15 8.99 7.92
C TYR A 13 -19.67 8.82 8.27
N ASN A 14 -19.11 7.65 7.98
CA ASN A 14 -17.70 7.38 8.15
C ASN A 14 -17.05 7.20 6.78
N PHE A 15 -15.97 7.92 6.56
CA PHE A 15 -15.14 7.79 5.36
C PHE A 15 -13.68 7.57 5.79
N THR A 16 -13.04 6.54 5.24
CA THR A 16 -11.63 6.27 5.47
C THR A 16 -10.87 6.53 4.18
N ASP A 17 -10.00 7.53 4.21
CA ASP A 17 -9.03 7.74 3.13
C ASP A 17 -7.84 6.82 3.33
N LYS A 18 -7.52 6.04 2.30
CA LYS A 18 -6.44 5.05 2.33
C LYS A 18 -5.33 5.47 1.38
N LYS A 19 -4.11 5.04 1.67
CA LYS A 19 -2.93 5.28 0.83
C LYS A 19 -2.50 6.76 0.78
N LEU A 20 -2.64 7.48 1.88
CA LEU A 20 -2.12 8.82 2.01
C LEU A 20 -0.60 8.79 2.23
N LEU A 21 0.12 9.58 1.47
CA LEU A 21 1.53 9.87 1.72
C LEU A 21 1.68 10.77 2.95
N SER A 22 2.90 10.89 3.48
CA SER A 22 3.17 11.89 4.53
C SER A 22 2.87 13.29 4.01
N GLY A 23 2.20 14.10 4.82
CA GLY A 23 1.80 15.44 4.40
C GLY A 23 0.71 16.04 5.26
N LYS A 24 0.37 17.27 4.93
CA LYS A 24 -0.76 17.99 5.53
C LYS A 24 -1.92 17.95 4.54
N TYR A 25 -3.06 17.49 4.98
CA TYR A 25 -4.27 17.35 4.17
C TYR A 25 -5.39 18.19 4.75
N ASN A 26 -6.02 18.98 3.88
CA ASN A 26 -7.25 19.71 4.21
C ASN A 26 -8.41 18.97 3.52
N TYR A 27 -9.43 18.68 4.28
CA TYR A 27 -10.62 18.01 3.77
C TYR A 27 -11.78 18.99 3.68
N ARG A 28 -12.62 18.81 2.68
CA ARG A 28 -13.90 19.48 2.55
C ARG A 28 -14.97 18.49 2.14
N ILE A 29 -16.18 18.68 2.62
CA ILE A 29 -17.34 17.91 2.19
C ILE A 29 -18.03 18.70 1.08
N LYS A 30 -18.33 18.06 -0.03
CA LYS A 30 -19.21 18.59 -1.06
C LYS A 30 -20.58 17.97 -0.85
N GLN A 31 -21.55 18.77 -0.45
CA GLN A 31 -22.96 18.38 -0.41
C GLN A 31 -23.61 18.75 -1.74
N ILE A 32 -24.35 17.83 -2.34
CA ILE A 32 -25.09 18.05 -3.58
C ILE A 32 -26.56 17.77 -3.29
N ASP A 33 -27.42 18.72 -3.57
CA ASP A 33 -28.88 18.58 -3.45
C ASP A 33 -29.49 17.83 -4.65
N PHE A 34 -30.79 17.54 -4.59
CA PHE A 34 -31.50 16.84 -5.66
C PHE A 34 -31.59 17.63 -6.98
N ASN A 35 -31.41 18.94 -6.93
CA ASN A 35 -31.45 19.83 -8.10
C ASN A 35 -30.06 19.99 -8.74
N GLY A 36 -29.04 19.35 -8.16
CA GLY A 36 -27.66 19.40 -8.64
C GLY A 36 -26.86 20.60 -8.11
N ASN A 37 -27.45 21.48 -7.29
CA ASN A 37 -26.71 22.54 -6.61
C ASN A 37 -25.79 21.93 -5.56
N PHE A 38 -24.67 22.58 -5.30
CA PHE A 38 -23.72 22.06 -4.34
C PHE A 38 -23.15 23.16 -3.43
N GLU A 39 -22.77 22.74 -2.25
CA GLU A 39 -22.08 23.57 -1.27
C GLU A 39 -20.86 22.82 -0.72
N TYR A 40 -19.80 23.57 -0.38
CA TYR A 40 -18.60 23.02 0.23
C TYR A 40 -18.55 23.39 1.71
N PHE A 41 -18.38 22.39 2.55
CA PHE A 41 -18.10 22.53 3.97
C PHE A 41 -16.65 22.16 4.24
N SER A 42 -15.84 23.14 4.63
CA SER A 42 -14.47 22.89 5.06
C SER A 42 -14.47 22.25 6.44
N LEU A 43 -13.75 21.14 6.61
CA LEU A 43 -13.54 20.59 7.95
C LEU A 43 -12.50 21.44 8.68
N ASN A 44 -12.86 21.89 9.88
CA ASN A 44 -11.94 22.64 10.73
C ASN A 44 -10.88 21.68 11.27
N GLY A 45 -9.69 21.73 10.70
CA GLY A 45 -8.54 20.97 11.12
C GLY A 45 -7.68 20.53 9.94
N VAL A 46 -6.39 20.45 10.17
CA VAL A 46 -5.41 19.90 9.24
C VAL A 46 -5.10 18.47 9.69
N ALA A 47 -5.45 17.49 8.88
CA ALA A 47 -4.98 16.13 9.12
C ALA A 47 -3.49 16.05 8.75
N LYS A 48 -2.62 15.91 9.75
CA LYS A 48 -1.20 15.68 9.55
C LYS A 48 -0.93 14.19 9.54
N ILE A 49 -0.51 13.67 8.39
CA ILE A 49 -0.03 12.30 8.28
C ILE A 49 1.49 12.33 8.43
N ASP A 50 1.96 11.93 9.59
CA ASP A 50 3.39 11.80 9.89
C ASP A 50 3.78 10.34 9.68
N ASN A 51 4.11 9.99 8.45
CA ASN A 51 4.71 8.70 8.14
C ASN A 51 6.22 8.77 8.41
N SER A 52 6.59 8.99 9.67
CA SER A 52 7.99 8.91 10.05
C SER A 52 8.51 7.50 9.76
N ASN A 53 9.22 7.35 8.65
CA ASN A 53 9.96 6.14 8.24
C ASN A 53 9.15 4.83 8.13
N ASN A 54 7.84 4.90 7.97
CA ASN A 54 7.02 3.70 7.85
C ASN A 54 7.06 3.16 6.42
N ILE A 55 7.89 2.13 6.23
CA ILE A 55 7.85 1.29 5.05
C ILE A 55 6.94 0.12 5.38
N VAL A 56 5.98 -0.13 4.52
CA VAL A 56 5.03 -1.23 4.67
C VAL A 56 5.22 -2.21 3.52
N LEU A 57 5.42 -3.48 3.82
CA LEU A 57 5.36 -4.56 2.87
C LEU A 57 4.06 -5.32 3.09
N HIS A 58 3.18 -5.37 2.10
CA HIS A 58 1.92 -6.08 2.20
C HIS A 58 2.08 -7.57 1.93
N GLN A 59 1.11 -8.37 2.38
CA GLN A 59 1.03 -9.78 2.00
C GLN A 59 0.73 -9.86 0.50
N ASN A 60 1.48 -10.71 -0.22
CA ASN A 60 1.22 -10.93 -1.63
C ASN A 60 -0.20 -11.48 -1.84
N TYR A 61 -0.83 -11.08 -2.93
CA TYR A 61 -2.17 -11.52 -3.27
C TYR A 61 -2.27 -11.90 -4.76
N PRO A 62 -2.81 -13.08 -5.05
CA PRO A 62 -3.26 -14.14 -4.13
C PRO A 62 -2.12 -14.81 -3.35
N ASN A 63 -2.43 -15.47 -2.23
CA ASN A 63 -1.52 -16.34 -1.49
C ASN A 63 -2.34 -17.42 -0.74
N PRO A 64 -2.23 -18.71 -1.07
CA PRO A 64 -1.35 -19.30 -2.08
C PRO A 64 -1.65 -18.84 -3.50
N PHE A 65 -0.70 -19.00 -4.44
CA PHE A 65 -0.83 -18.53 -5.81
C PHE A 65 -0.30 -19.54 -6.85
N ASN A 66 -0.78 -19.38 -8.13
CA ASN A 66 -0.41 -20.21 -9.27
C ASN A 66 -0.52 -19.42 -10.59
N PRO A 67 0.50 -19.25 -11.40
CA PRO A 67 1.89 -19.10 -10.99
C PRO A 67 2.24 -17.65 -10.64
N VAL A 68 1.25 -16.73 -10.64
CA VAL A 68 1.44 -15.29 -10.56
C VAL A 68 0.79 -14.71 -9.31
N THR A 69 1.47 -13.77 -8.68
CA THR A 69 0.95 -12.96 -7.57
C THR A 69 1.46 -11.53 -7.66
N ASN A 70 0.81 -10.61 -6.96
CA ASN A 70 1.27 -9.24 -6.78
C ASN A 70 1.82 -9.05 -5.37
N ILE A 71 2.91 -8.30 -5.28
CA ILE A 71 3.53 -7.87 -4.04
C ILE A 71 3.40 -6.35 -3.98
N ASP A 72 2.67 -5.86 -2.99
CA ASP A 72 2.46 -4.42 -2.77
C ASP A 72 3.34 -3.94 -1.62
N TYR A 73 3.85 -2.72 -1.75
CA TYR A 73 4.55 -2.03 -0.67
C TYR A 73 4.40 -0.51 -0.75
N ASP A 74 4.51 0.13 0.41
CA ASP A 74 4.46 1.58 0.55
C ASP A 74 5.82 2.12 0.99
N LEU A 75 6.27 3.19 0.34
CA LEU A 75 7.44 3.97 0.71
C LEU A 75 7.00 5.34 1.23
N SER A 76 7.34 5.66 2.46
CA SER A 76 7.04 6.98 3.04
C SER A 76 7.99 8.08 2.56
N MET A 77 9.15 7.71 2.01
CA MET A 77 10.17 8.63 1.51
C MET A 77 10.97 8.00 0.37
N ASP A 78 11.65 8.84 -0.40
CA ASP A 78 12.53 8.41 -1.48
C ASP A 78 13.62 7.48 -0.94
N SER A 79 13.75 6.30 -1.55
CA SER A 79 14.60 5.23 -1.03
C SER A 79 15.26 4.43 -2.14
N LYS A 80 16.48 3.95 -1.90
CA LYS A 80 17.00 2.82 -2.66
C LYS A 80 16.27 1.56 -2.22
N VAL A 81 15.57 0.92 -3.15
CA VAL A 81 14.72 -0.25 -2.89
C VAL A 81 15.32 -1.49 -3.50
N THR A 82 15.35 -2.57 -2.73
CA THR A 82 15.66 -3.91 -3.22
C THR A 82 14.59 -4.88 -2.74
N LEU A 83 13.89 -5.51 -3.67
CA LEU A 83 12.91 -6.56 -3.40
C LEU A 83 13.39 -7.86 -4.02
N LYS A 84 13.58 -8.89 -3.19
CA LYS A 84 14.12 -10.19 -3.60
C LYS A 84 13.27 -11.33 -3.08
N ALA A 85 13.22 -12.42 -3.83
CA ALA A 85 12.61 -13.66 -3.42
C ALA A 85 13.68 -14.73 -3.08
N TYR A 86 13.37 -15.56 -2.08
CA TYR A 86 14.25 -16.58 -1.54
C TYR A 86 13.50 -17.90 -1.37
N ASP A 87 14.20 -19.00 -1.57
CA ASP A 87 13.71 -20.34 -1.22
C ASP A 87 13.82 -20.60 0.30
N ILE A 88 13.35 -21.77 0.73
CA ILE A 88 13.34 -22.19 2.14
C ILE A 88 14.77 -22.33 2.73
N SER A 89 15.79 -22.52 1.88
CA SER A 89 17.19 -22.57 2.31
C SER A 89 17.82 -21.19 2.47
N GLY A 90 17.09 -20.12 2.13
CA GLY A 90 17.59 -18.74 2.15
C GLY A 90 18.37 -18.35 0.90
N ARG A 91 18.40 -19.21 -0.13
CA ARG A 91 19.03 -18.91 -1.42
C ARG A 91 18.13 -17.96 -2.21
N GLU A 92 18.71 -16.88 -2.74
CA GLU A 92 18.03 -15.95 -3.65
C GLU A 92 17.60 -16.69 -4.92
N VAL A 93 16.32 -16.59 -5.28
CA VAL A 93 15.76 -17.17 -6.49
C VAL A 93 15.45 -16.11 -7.54
N LEU A 94 15.16 -14.87 -7.12
CA LEU A 94 14.87 -13.77 -8.05
C LEU A 94 15.07 -12.43 -7.38
N THR A 95 15.64 -11.46 -8.10
CA THR A 95 15.57 -10.03 -7.77
C THR A 95 14.45 -9.40 -8.56
N LEU A 96 13.45 -8.82 -7.85
CA LEU A 96 12.24 -8.22 -8.43
C LEU A 96 12.40 -6.71 -8.65
N VAL A 97 13.05 -6.03 -7.72
CA VAL A 97 13.32 -4.58 -7.76
C VAL A 97 14.73 -4.34 -7.23
N ASN A 98 15.47 -3.43 -7.87
CA ASN A 98 16.75 -2.94 -7.39
C ASN A 98 17.06 -1.55 -7.96
N GLU A 99 16.33 -0.54 -7.49
CA GLU A 99 16.42 0.82 -8.04
C GLU A 99 16.12 1.89 -7.00
N GLN A 100 16.37 3.16 -7.35
CA GLN A 100 15.93 4.30 -6.57
C GLN A 100 14.46 4.58 -6.89
N GLN A 101 13.62 4.65 -5.86
CA GLN A 101 12.19 4.93 -5.99
C GLN A 101 11.78 6.11 -5.11
N LYS A 102 10.81 6.89 -5.58
CA LYS A 102 10.21 7.99 -4.84
C LYS A 102 9.22 7.46 -3.79
N ALA A 103 8.88 8.30 -2.82
CA ALA A 103 7.76 8.02 -1.92
C ALA A 103 6.50 7.69 -2.71
N GLY A 104 5.80 6.62 -2.34
CA GLY A 104 4.62 6.17 -3.09
C GLY A 104 4.23 4.73 -2.78
N PHE A 105 3.15 4.31 -3.42
CA PHE A 105 2.65 2.93 -3.42
C PHE A 105 3.11 2.21 -4.70
N TYR A 106 3.61 1.00 -4.54
CA TYR A 106 4.14 0.18 -5.61
C TYR A 106 3.50 -1.20 -5.62
N THR A 107 3.24 -1.70 -6.82
CA THR A 107 2.80 -3.08 -7.06
C THR A 107 3.80 -3.76 -7.97
N VAL A 108 4.35 -4.88 -7.54
CA VAL A 108 5.31 -5.69 -8.31
C VAL A 108 4.70 -7.05 -8.60
N LYS A 109 4.62 -7.40 -9.88
CA LYS A 109 4.18 -8.71 -10.32
C LYS A 109 5.32 -9.73 -10.11
N PHE A 110 5.03 -10.82 -9.42
CA PHE A 110 5.92 -11.96 -9.26
C PHE A 110 5.39 -13.15 -10.05
N ASP A 111 6.18 -13.63 -10.99
CA ASP A 111 5.89 -14.80 -11.81
C ASP A 111 6.81 -15.95 -11.40
N ALA A 112 6.20 -17.01 -10.87
CA ALA A 112 6.87 -18.20 -10.37
C ALA A 112 6.80 -19.39 -11.34
N THR A 113 6.57 -19.15 -12.64
CA THR A 113 6.42 -20.21 -13.64
C THR A 113 7.59 -21.21 -13.60
N ASN A 114 8.81 -20.75 -13.37
CA ASN A 114 10.02 -21.58 -13.33
C ASN A 114 10.40 -22.06 -11.92
N LEU A 115 9.55 -21.83 -10.91
CA LEU A 115 9.78 -22.29 -9.54
C LEU A 115 8.89 -23.47 -9.20
N SER A 116 9.35 -24.36 -8.33
CA SER A 116 8.57 -25.50 -7.84
C SER A 116 7.51 -25.05 -6.83
N SER A 117 6.44 -25.87 -6.66
CA SER A 117 5.51 -25.68 -5.54
C SER A 117 6.25 -25.73 -4.21
N GLY A 118 5.88 -24.86 -3.28
CA GLY A 118 6.53 -24.80 -1.98
C GLY A 118 6.42 -23.45 -1.29
N THR A 119 7.12 -23.35 -0.17
CA THR A 119 7.22 -22.12 0.62
C THR A 119 8.42 -21.31 0.15
N TYR A 120 8.19 -20.01 -0.04
CA TYR A 120 9.18 -19.01 -0.39
C TYR A 120 9.03 -17.79 0.52
N PHE A 121 10.07 -16.96 0.53
CA PHE A 121 10.08 -15.69 1.26
C PHE A 121 10.40 -14.56 0.30
N TYR A 122 9.81 -13.39 0.51
CA TYR A 122 10.23 -12.18 -0.16
C TYR A 122 10.64 -11.14 0.86
N LYS A 123 11.72 -10.43 0.54
CA LYS A 123 12.38 -9.48 1.41
C LYS A 123 12.47 -8.13 0.73
N LEU A 124 11.87 -7.12 1.34
CA LEU A 124 12.03 -5.71 0.99
C LEU A 124 13.13 -5.11 1.84
N MET A 125 14.14 -4.58 1.19
CA MET A 125 15.23 -3.83 1.80
C MET A 125 15.18 -2.41 1.25
N THR A 126 15.24 -1.42 2.12
CA THR A 126 15.27 -0.02 1.71
C THR A 126 16.38 0.72 2.43
N ASN A 127 16.97 1.67 1.72
CA ASN A 127 17.92 2.63 2.30
C ASN A 127 17.46 4.04 1.93
N SER A 128 17.19 4.85 2.94
CA SER A 128 16.86 6.26 2.78
C SER A 128 17.71 7.10 3.73
N ASN A 129 18.54 7.97 3.20
CA ASN A 129 19.42 8.86 3.98
C ASN A 129 20.22 8.13 5.08
N GLY A 130 20.71 6.92 4.76
CA GLY A 130 21.46 6.09 5.72
C GLY A 130 20.61 5.24 6.68
N ASN A 131 19.29 5.41 6.68
CA ASN A 131 18.38 4.57 7.44
C ASN A 131 18.01 3.32 6.60
N ASN A 132 18.36 2.15 7.15
CA ASN A 132 18.05 0.87 6.52
C ASN A 132 16.81 0.25 7.17
N SER A 133 15.92 -0.26 6.34
CA SER A 133 14.80 -1.09 6.79
C SER A 133 14.77 -2.40 6.04
N VAL A 134 14.39 -3.47 6.74
CA VAL A 134 14.26 -4.82 6.17
C VAL A 134 12.97 -5.44 6.66
N ILE A 135 12.11 -5.83 5.73
CA ILE A 135 10.85 -6.51 6.02
C ILE A 135 10.79 -7.79 5.21
N THR A 136 10.41 -8.90 5.84
CA THR A 136 10.30 -10.20 5.19
C THR A 136 8.90 -10.77 5.37
N LYS A 137 8.35 -11.37 4.32
CA LYS A 137 7.08 -12.11 4.34
C LYS A 137 7.19 -13.45 3.64
N LYS A 138 6.29 -14.35 4.01
CA LYS A 138 6.16 -15.69 3.44
C LYS A 138 5.13 -15.71 2.31
N MET A 139 5.39 -16.50 1.28
CA MET A 139 4.43 -16.80 0.20
C MET A 139 4.45 -18.31 -0.10
N ILE A 140 3.35 -18.81 -0.67
CA ILE A 140 3.17 -20.23 -0.99
C ILE A 140 2.82 -20.37 -2.47
N ILE A 141 3.63 -21.12 -3.20
CA ILE A 141 3.39 -21.48 -4.60
C ILE A 141 2.71 -22.84 -4.64
N ILE A 142 1.62 -22.93 -5.40
CA ILE A 142 0.92 -24.18 -5.72
C ILE A 142 0.86 -24.33 -7.24
N LYS A 143 1.17 -25.50 -7.74
CA LYS A 143 1.03 -25.88 -9.16
C LYS A 143 0.15 -27.08 -9.29
#